data_94d9435801a0f98009febeccbf9f4dbd
#
_entry.id   94d9435801a0f98009febeccbf9f4dbd
#
_cell.length_a   1.000
_cell.length_b   1.000
_cell.length_c   1.000
_cell.angle_alpha   90.00
_cell.angle_beta   90.00
_cell.angle_gamma   90.00
#
_symmetry.space_group_name_H-M   'P 1'
#
loop_
_entity.id
_entity.type
_entity.pdbx_description
1 polymer ?
#
loop_
_entity_poly.entity_id
_entity_poly.type
_entity_poly.pdbx_seq_one_letter_code
_entity_poly.pdbx_strand_id
1 'polypeptide(L)'
;DAVFETADGFEIVDWKTGKLPNLNDENDMFERSLQLALYRMAYARYRGVPESSIEVSLYFVDSDREIRPERVLTEAELIELWAGTVQKATS
;
A
#
# COMPACT_ATOMS: atom_id res chain seq x y z
N ASP A 1 0.77 9.55 -8.60
CA ASP A 1 0.15 9.25 -7.29
C ASP A 1 -0.58 10.50 -6.80
N ALA A 2 -1.70 10.31 -6.17
CA ALA A 2 -2.50 11.40 -5.67
C ALA A 2 -3.02 11.11 -4.27
N VAL A 3 -3.15 12.17 -3.46
CA VAL A 3 -3.74 12.08 -2.13
C VAL A 3 -4.97 12.96 -2.11
N PHE A 4 -6.09 12.38 -1.68
CA PHE A 4 -7.37 13.09 -1.58
C PHE A 4 -7.81 13.14 -0.13
N GLU A 5 -8.31 14.28 0.30
CA GLU A 5 -8.98 14.38 1.60
C GLU A 5 -10.40 13.83 1.46
N THR A 6 -10.80 13.05 2.43
CA THR A 6 -12.17 12.51 2.50
C THR A 6 -12.83 13.01 3.79
N ALA A 7 -14.12 12.74 3.95
CA ALA A 7 -14.84 13.16 5.15
C ALA A 7 -14.22 12.55 6.43
N ASP A 8 -13.66 11.34 6.32
CA ASP A 8 -13.15 10.59 7.47
C ASP A 8 -11.63 10.48 7.52
N GLY A 9 -10.92 11.09 6.57
CA GLY A 9 -9.47 11.00 6.54
C GLY A 9 -8.89 11.29 5.17
N PHE A 10 -8.10 10.34 4.66
CA PHE A 10 -7.38 10.51 3.39
C PHE A 10 -7.46 9.27 2.54
N GLU A 11 -7.32 9.43 1.23
CA GLU A 11 -7.18 8.32 0.29
C GLU A 11 -5.96 8.55 -0.58
N ILE A 12 -5.06 7.56 -0.62
CA ILE A 12 -3.90 7.57 -1.50
C ILE A 12 -4.19 6.66 -2.67
N VAL A 13 -4.11 7.20 -3.87
CA VAL A 13 -4.31 6.45 -5.11
C VAL A 13 -3.00 6.40 -5.86
N ASP A 14 -2.48 5.20 -6.08
CA ASP A 14 -1.28 4.97 -6.87
C ASP A 14 -1.72 4.66 -8.31
N TRP A 15 -1.47 5.59 -9.21
CA TRP A 15 -1.87 5.47 -10.61
C TRP A 15 -0.85 4.65 -11.38
N LYS A 16 -1.33 3.63 -12.09
CA LYS A 16 -0.51 2.74 -12.87
C LYS A 16 -0.93 2.79 -14.34
N THR A 17 0.05 2.73 -15.22
CA THR A 17 -0.17 2.57 -16.66
C THR A 17 0.15 1.11 -17.02
N GLY A 18 -0.32 0.68 -18.19
CA GLY A 18 -0.06 -0.68 -18.66
C GLY A 18 -1.17 -1.65 -18.30
N LYS A 19 -0.86 -2.93 -18.46
CA LYS A 19 -1.85 -3.98 -18.29
C LYS A 19 -2.22 -4.20 -16.84
N LEU A 20 -3.49 -4.55 -16.64
CA LEU A 20 -3.96 -5.01 -15.34
C LEU A 20 -3.18 -6.28 -14.96
N PRO A 21 -2.67 -6.37 -13.73
CA PRO A 21 -1.94 -7.57 -13.31
C PRO A 21 -2.88 -8.76 -13.14
N ASN A 22 -2.31 -9.96 -13.08
CA ASN A 22 -3.06 -11.14 -12.72
C ASN A 22 -3.41 -11.06 -11.24
N LEU A 23 -4.68 -10.83 -10.93
CA LEU A 23 -5.15 -10.66 -9.55
C LEU A 23 -5.02 -11.93 -8.72
N ASN A 24 -4.82 -13.07 -9.37
CA ASN A 24 -4.60 -14.34 -8.69
C ASN A 24 -3.11 -14.61 -8.39
N ASP A 25 -2.22 -13.75 -8.85
CA ASP A 25 -0.80 -13.85 -8.52
C ASP A 25 -0.57 -13.22 -7.14
N GLU A 26 -0.55 -14.07 -6.11
CA GLU A 26 -0.43 -13.63 -4.73
C GLU A 26 0.88 -12.89 -4.45
N ASN A 27 1.98 -13.31 -5.08
CA ASN A 27 3.28 -12.66 -4.88
C ASN A 27 3.28 -11.25 -5.46
N ASP A 28 2.78 -11.09 -6.67
CA ASP A 28 2.71 -9.78 -7.30
C ASP A 28 1.79 -8.85 -6.53
N MET A 29 0.63 -9.35 -6.12
CA MET A 29 -0.33 -8.56 -5.35
C MET A 29 0.24 -8.18 -3.98
N PHE A 30 0.99 -9.07 -3.35
CA PHE A 30 1.63 -8.77 -2.08
C PHE A 30 2.68 -7.68 -2.22
N GLU A 31 3.52 -7.73 -3.25
CA GLU A 31 4.53 -6.69 -3.50
C GLU A 31 3.89 -5.32 -3.74
N ARG A 32 2.80 -5.29 -4.48
CA ARG A 32 2.05 -4.05 -4.71
C ARG A 32 1.45 -3.51 -3.41
N SER A 33 0.92 -4.40 -2.57
CA SER A 33 0.38 -3.99 -1.27
C SER A 33 1.47 -3.46 -0.33
N LEU A 34 2.68 -3.99 -0.40
CA LEU A 34 3.81 -3.47 0.37
C LEU A 34 4.14 -2.04 -0.03
N GLN A 35 4.12 -1.73 -1.30
CA GLN A 35 4.37 -0.37 -1.78
C GLN A 35 3.32 0.59 -1.24
N LEU A 36 2.05 0.19 -1.28
CA LEU A 36 0.96 0.99 -0.73
C LEU A 36 1.10 1.17 0.79
N ALA A 37 1.54 0.10 1.47
CA ALA A 37 1.75 0.16 2.92
C ALA A 37 2.84 1.17 3.28
N LEU A 38 3.93 1.22 2.50
CA LEU A 38 4.99 2.20 2.70
C LEU A 38 4.50 3.63 2.47
N TYR A 39 3.70 3.85 1.44
CA TYR A 39 3.12 5.16 1.17
C TYR A 39 2.20 5.60 2.32
N ARG A 40 1.35 4.69 2.80
CA ARG A 40 0.44 4.98 3.91
C ARG A 40 1.21 5.34 5.18
N MET A 41 2.22 4.55 5.51
CA MET A 41 3.06 4.80 6.68
C MET A 41 3.73 6.16 6.59
N ALA A 42 4.34 6.46 5.46
CA ALA A 42 5.04 7.73 5.27
C ALA A 42 4.10 8.92 5.37
N TYR A 43 2.92 8.82 4.77
CA TYR A 43 1.94 9.90 4.80
C TYR A 43 1.36 10.10 6.19
N ALA A 44 1.08 8.99 6.90
CA ALA A 44 0.59 9.05 8.27
C ALA A 44 1.57 9.79 9.18
N ARG A 45 2.86 9.50 9.04
CA ARG A 45 3.91 10.20 9.81
C ARG A 45 4.01 11.67 9.41
N TYR A 46 3.95 11.95 8.12
CA TYR A 46 4.04 13.31 7.62
C TYR A 46 2.90 14.19 8.15
N ARG A 47 1.69 13.66 8.16
CA ARG A 47 0.50 14.40 8.58
C ARG A 47 0.22 14.28 10.08
N GLY A 48 0.88 13.37 10.78
CA GLY A 48 0.62 13.14 12.19
C GLY A 48 -0.76 12.54 12.44
N VAL A 49 -1.22 11.64 11.56
CA VAL A 49 -2.53 10.99 11.68
C VAL A 49 -2.33 9.48 11.77
N PRO A 50 -3.32 8.74 12.32
CA PRO A 50 -3.20 7.29 12.36
C PRO A 50 -3.37 6.69 10.97
N GLU A 51 -2.69 5.56 10.72
CA GLU A 51 -2.80 4.83 9.45
C GLU A 51 -4.25 4.44 9.15
N SER A 52 -5.02 4.16 10.18
CA SER A 52 -6.43 3.76 10.03
C SER A 52 -7.30 4.86 9.39
N SER A 53 -6.83 6.09 9.34
CA SER A 53 -7.54 7.18 8.68
C SER A 53 -7.18 7.31 7.20
N ILE A 54 -6.30 6.45 6.68
CA ILE A 54 -5.80 6.52 5.32
C ILE A 54 -6.17 5.25 4.57
N GLU A 55 -6.95 5.41 3.50
CA GLU A 55 -7.23 4.32 2.56
C GLU A 55 -6.24 4.38 1.41
N VAL A 56 -5.92 3.23 0.84
CA VAL A 56 -4.99 3.13 -0.28
C VAL A 56 -5.56 2.25 -1.37
N SER A 57 -5.26 2.59 -2.61
CA SER A 57 -5.71 1.82 -3.77
C SER A 57 -4.74 1.97 -4.93
N LEU A 58 -4.82 1.02 -5.87
CA LEU A 58 -4.16 1.09 -7.16
C LEU A 58 -5.22 1.43 -8.20
N TYR A 59 -4.91 2.34 -9.10
CA TYR A 59 -5.81 2.67 -10.21
C TYR A 59 -5.08 2.44 -11.54
N PHE A 60 -5.60 1.53 -12.34
CA PHE A 60 -5.03 1.20 -13.64
C PHE A 60 -5.75 2.02 -14.71
N VAL A 61 -5.07 3.03 -15.21
CA VAL A 61 -5.65 4.04 -16.09
C VAL A 61 -6.18 3.43 -17.39
N ASP A 62 -5.40 2.52 -17.99
CA ASP A 62 -5.75 1.95 -19.30
C ASP A 62 -7.00 1.08 -19.26
N SER A 63 -7.27 0.44 -18.15
CA SER A 63 -8.43 -0.43 -17.96
C SER A 63 -9.54 0.18 -17.11
N ASP A 64 -9.34 1.41 -16.61
CA ASP A 64 -10.28 2.10 -15.72
C ASP A 64 -10.70 1.19 -14.56
N ARG A 65 -9.73 0.55 -13.91
CA ARG A 65 -9.96 -0.38 -12.80
C ARG A 65 -9.25 0.09 -11.54
N GLU A 66 -10.02 0.20 -10.47
CA GLU A 66 -9.48 0.40 -9.12
C GLU A 66 -9.31 -0.94 -8.43
N ILE A 67 -8.16 -1.16 -7.82
CA ILE A 67 -7.89 -2.36 -7.04
C ILE A 67 -7.54 -1.94 -5.62
N ARG A 68 -8.32 -2.45 -4.65
CA ARG A 68 -8.02 -2.27 -3.23
C ARG A 68 -7.54 -3.61 -2.69
N PRO A 69 -6.26 -3.73 -2.29
CA PRO A 69 -5.79 -4.97 -1.67
C PRO A 69 -6.60 -5.27 -0.41
N GLU A 70 -6.92 -6.54 -0.20
CA GLU A 70 -7.69 -6.96 0.98
C GLU A 70 -6.98 -6.61 2.28
N ARG A 71 -5.65 -6.66 2.25
CA ARG A 71 -4.85 -6.37 3.42
C ARG A 71 -3.64 -5.54 3.05
N VAL A 72 -3.46 -4.45 3.78
CA VAL A 72 -2.28 -3.60 3.66
C VAL A 72 -1.62 -3.57 5.03
N LEU A 73 -0.34 -3.93 5.08
CA LEU A 73 0.39 -4.04 6.35
C LEU A 73 0.50 -2.69 7.05
N THR A 74 0.38 -2.72 8.38
CA THR A 74 0.64 -1.55 9.21
C THR A 74 2.14 -1.31 9.35
N GLU A 75 2.52 -0.15 9.89
CA GLU A 75 3.92 0.13 10.19
C GLU A 75 4.53 -0.93 11.10
N ALA A 76 3.80 -1.36 12.13
CA ALA A 76 4.29 -2.39 13.04
C ALA A 76 4.56 -3.70 12.30
N GLU A 77 3.66 -4.10 11.41
CA GLU A 77 3.82 -5.31 10.62
C GLU A 77 4.97 -5.20 9.63
N LEU A 78 5.18 -4.03 9.04
CA LEU A 78 6.31 -3.78 8.15
C LEU A 78 7.64 -3.91 8.90
N ILE A 79 7.71 -3.39 10.11
CA ILE A 79 8.89 -3.48 10.95
C ILE A 79 9.18 -4.94 11.30
N GLU A 80 8.16 -5.72 11.64
CA GLU A 80 8.31 -7.15 11.92
C GLU A 80 8.81 -7.92 10.71
N LEU A 81 8.27 -7.63 9.53
CA LEU A 81 8.69 -8.26 8.30
C LEU A 81 10.15 -7.95 8.01
N TRP A 82 10.56 -6.70 8.16
CA TRP A 82 11.93 -6.28 7.93
C TRP A 82 12.89 -6.91 8.94
N ALA A 83 12.52 -6.93 10.22
CA ALA A 83 13.31 -7.55 11.27
C ALA A 83 13.53 -9.04 11.02
N GLY A 84 12.49 -9.75 10.59
CA GLY A 84 12.57 -11.14 10.21
C GLY A 84 13.53 -11.38 9.04
N THR A 85 13.49 -10.50 8.04
CA THR A 85 14.38 -10.57 6.89
C THR A 85 15.85 -10.35 7.30
N VAL A 86 16.11 -9.35 8.12
CA VAL A 86 17.45 -9.07 8.62
C VAL A 86 17.98 -10.24 9.47
N GLN A 87 17.14 -10.78 10.33
CA GLN A 87 17.53 -11.91 11.18
C GLN A 87 17.87 -13.14 10.34
N LYS A 88 17.15 -13.42 9.29
CA LYS A 88 17.44 -14.50 8.35
C LYS A 88 18.78 -14.28 7.63
N ALA A 89 19.08 -13.04 7.28
CA ALA A 89 20.31 -12.70 6.58
C ALA A 89 21.56 -12.87 7.47
N THR A 90 21.39 -12.75 8.79
CA THR A 90 22.50 -12.84 9.76
C THR A 90 22.67 -14.21 10.40
N SER A 91 21.73 -15.10 10.19
CA SER A 91 21.76 -16.45 10.79
C SER A 91 22.49 -17.51 9.92
#